data_664aee425eb7be7dfadfb19af3f86d8c
#
_entry.id   664aee425eb7be7dfadfb19af3f86d8c
#
_cell.length_a   1.000
_cell.length_b   1.000
_cell.length_c   1.000
_cell.angle_alpha   90.00
_cell.angle_beta   90.00
_cell.angle_gamma   90.00
#
_symmetry.space_group_name_H-M   'P 1'
#
loop_
_entity.id
_entity.type
_entity.pdbx_description
1 polymer ?
#
loop_
_entity_poly.entity_id
_entity_poly.type
_entity_poly.pdbx_seq_one_letter_code
_entity_poly.pdbx_strand_id
1 'polypeptide(L)'
;MMNEYKIMWEQFLKESPWATSPTPNSFNDRMENFDTNIIGSYDNIGNFEDYEVYQNDNGNELFFMLGDDFVAYYRYEIDDRNVCHTKMTWNHKNHQGTFLKLFGEYLIPKFKIIESDDMMTPQAFSMWQKLIGHYTDYKYYVKTGDELIPIDNPYEVHNYSEKLAINGKSNSTFLVTV
;
A
#
# COMPACT_ATOMS: atom_id res chain seq x y z
N MET A 1 -16.38 16.37 -13.72
CA MET A 1 -16.28 15.14 -12.92
C MET A 1 -15.33 15.37 -11.77
N MET A 2 -15.80 15.24 -10.54
CA MET A 2 -14.93 15.22 -9.38
C MET A 2 -14.10 13.93 -9.46
N ASN A 3 -12.79 14.06 -9.38
CA ASN A 3 -11.89 12.93 -9.47
C ASN A 3 -12.20 11.97 -8.30
N GLU A 4 -12.55 10.71 -8.59
CA GLU A 4 -12.85 9.68 -7.56
C GLU A 4 -11.71 9.53 -6.55
N TYR A 5 -10.48 9.78 -6.99
CA TYR A 5 -9.29 9.93 -6.16
C TYR A 5 -9.45 10.96 -5.05
N LYS A 6 -10.02 12.12 -5.38
CA LYS A 6 -10.23 13.19 -4.41
C LYS A 6 -11.25 12.76 -3.35
N ILE A 7 -12.30 12.05 -3.78
CA ILE A 7 -13.32 11.52 -2.87
C ILE A 7 -12.71 10.47 -1.93
N MET A 8 -11.91 9.56 -2.46
CA MET A 8 -11.25 8.54 -1.67
C MET A 8 -10.26 9.14 -0.67
N TRP A 9 -9.47 10.14 -1.08
CA TRP A 9 -8.59 10.88 -0.20
C TRP A 9 -9.34 11.61 0.90
N GLU A 10 -10.46 12.27 0.55
CA GLU A 10 -11.31 12.94 1.51
C GLU A 10 -11.95 11.97 2.51
N GLN A 11 -12.33 10.78 2.05
CA GLN A 11 -12.88 9.73 2.91
C GLN A 11 -11.78 9.17 3.83
N PHE A 12 -10.60 8.87 3.29
CA PHE A 12 -9.44 8.44 4.07
C PHE A 12 -9.09 9.46 5.16
N LEU A 13 -9.02 10.73 4.78
CA LEU A 13 -8.73 11.80 5.73
C LEU A 13 -9.77 11.91 6.85
N LYS A 14 -11.03 11.58 6.60
CA LYS A 14 -12.10 11.57 7.60
C LYS A 14 -12.03 10.39 8.57
N GLU A 15 -11.52 9.25 8.11
CA GLU A 15 -11.47 7.99 8.86
C GLU A 15 -10.14 7.80 9.60
N SER A 16 -9.11 8.55 9.24
CA SER A 16 -7.79 8.49 9.84
C SER A 16 -7.65 9.50 11.00
N PRO A 17 -6.90 9.20 12.07
CA PRO A 17 -6.52 10.20 13.07
C PRO A 17 -5.75 11.40 12.47
N TRP A 18 -5.29 11.29 11.23
CA TRP A 18 -4.65 12.33 10.41
C TRP A 18 -5.65 13.23 9.66
N ALA A 19 -6.94 12.94 9.78
CA ALA A 19 -8.03 13.53 9.00
C ALA A 19 -8.39 14.97 9.42
N THR A 20 -7.45 15.84 9.64
CA THR A 20 -7.73 17.25 9.93
C THR A 20 -7.60 18.18 8.73
N SER A 21 -7.33 17.64 7.55
CA SER A 21 -7.17 18.44 6.34
C SER A 21 -7.88 17.84 5.13
N PRO A 22 -8.61 18.65 4.37
CA PRO A 22 -9.46 18.18 3.28
C PRO A 22 -8.72 17.96 1.95
N THR A 23 -7.39 18.11 1.88
CA THR A 23 -6.65 18.05 0.62
C THR A 23 -5.55 17.00 0.60
N PRO A 24 -5.30 16.31 -0.55
CA PRO A 24 -4.22 15.35 -0.70
C PRO A 24 -2.82 15.93 -0.41
N ASN A 25 -2.58 17.19 -0.79
CA ASN A 25 -1.31 17.86 -0.52
C ASN A 25 -1.03 17.98 0.99
N SER A 26 -2.05 18.24 1.78
CA SER A 26 -1.91 18.33 3.23
C SER A 26 -1.67 16.97 3.90
N PHE A 27 -2.06 15.85 3.30
CA PHE A 27 -1.64 14.53 3.78
C PHE A 27 -0.15 14.33 3.54
N ASN A 28 0.35 14.61 2.34
CA ASN A 28 1.78 14.53 2.05
C ASN A 28 2.60 15.45 2.96
N ASP A 29 2.17 16.71 3.12
CA ASP A 29 2.84 17.67 4.01
C ASP A 29 2.88 17.18 5.46
N ARG A 30 1.84 16.52 5.92
CA ARG A 30 1.78 15.92 7.26
C ARG A 30 2.68 14.73 7.41
N MET A 31 2.71 13.84 6.41
CA MET A 31 3.58 12.68 6.41
C MET A 31 5.05 13.10 6.32
N GLU A 32 5.37 14.14 5.54
CA GLU A 32 6.73 14.69 5.45
C GLU A 32 7.18 15.44 6.72
N ASN A 33 6.24 16.03 7.45
CA ASN A 33 6.47 16.73 8.70
C ASN A 33 5.94 15.92 9.90
N PHE A 34 6.05 14.61 9.83
CA PHE A 34 5.56 13.70 10.83
C PHE A 34 6.13 14.03 12.21
N ASP A 35 5.24 14.30 13.15
CA ASP A 35 5.61 14.49 14.55
C ASP A 35 5.64 13.11 15.23
N THR A 36 6.79 12.72 15.74
CA THR A 36 6.99 11.48 16.49
C THR A 36 6.06 11.35 17.70
N ASN A 37 5.46 12.44 18.19
CA ASN A 37 4.44 12.39 19.23
C ASN A 37 3.18 11.61 18.81
N ILE A 38 2.90 11.50 17.51
CA ILE A 38 1.74 10.77 17.01
C ILE A 38 1.94 9.27 17.17
N ILE A 39 3.18 8.78 17.05
CA ILE A 39 3.54 7.38 17.30
C ILE A 39 3.22 6.94 18.73
N GLY A 40 3.14 7.85 19.68
CA GLY A 40 2.77 7.54 21.06
C GLY A 40 1.39 6.86 21.22
N SER A 41 0.55 6.88 20.18
CA SER A 41 -0.74 6.18 20.11
C SER A 41 -0.68 4.85 19.37
N TYR A 42 0.50 4.41 18.93
CA TYR A 42 0.69 3.15 18.20
C TYR A 42 1.64 2.24 18.97
N ASP A 43 1.38 0.94 18.89
CA ASP A 43 2.23 -0.07 19.52
C ASP A 43 3.42 -0.40 18.62
N ASN A 44 4.62 -0.42 19.19
CA ASN A 44 5.77 -1.02 18.53
C ASN A 44 5.59 -2.52 18.53
N ILE A 45 5.44 -3.09 17.33
CA ILE A 45 5.21 -4.54 17.12
C ILE A 45 6.49 -5.30 16.73
N GLY A 46 7.63 -4.64 16.75
CA GLY A 46 8.95 -5.23 16.47
C GLY A 46 9.72 -4.47 15.40
N ASN A 47 10.76 -5.11 14.91
CA ASN A 47 11.64 -4.55 13.90
C ASN A 47 11.67 -5.44 12.67
N PHE A 48 11.88 -4.82 11.53
CA PHE A 48 12.28 -5.47 10.29
C PHE A 48 13.61 -4.84 9.84
N GLU A 49 14.70 -5.59 9.93
CA GLU A 49 16.05 -5.06 9.79
C GLU A 49 16.27 -3.83 10.71
N ASP A 50 16.64 -2.69 10.13
CA ASP A 50 16.86 -1.43 10.84
C ASP A 50 15.58 -0.60 11.03
N TYR A 51 14.44 -1.08 10.50
CA TYR A 51 13.15 -0.38 10.60
C TYR A 51 12.38 -0.82 11.84
N GLU A 52 11.95 0.12 12.65
CA GLU A 52 10.95 -0.10 13.69
C GLU A 52 9.57 -0.12 13.07
N VAL A 53 8.72 -1.06 13.46
CA VAL A 53 7.37 -1.24 12.93
C VAL A 53 6.35 -0.94 14.02
N TYR A 54 5.47 0.00 13.75
CA TYR A 54 4.40 0.42 14.64
C TYR A 54 3.04 0.09 14.04
N GLN A 55 2.08 -0.30 14.88
CA GLN A 55 0.72 -0.63 14.47
C GLN A 55 -0.28 0.15 15.31
N ASN A 56 -1.39 0.60 14.69
CA ASN A 56 -2.48 1.23 15.42
C ASN A 56 -3.31 0.19 16.21
N ASP A 57 -4.11 0.66 17.17
CA ASP A 57 -4.97 -0.17 18.04
C ASP A 57 -5.96 -1.04 17.24
N ASN A 58 -6.41 -0.57 16.08
CA ASN A 58 -7.34 -1.32 15.22
C ASN A 58 -6.64 -2.42 14.39
N GLY A 59 -5.31 -2.45 14.38
CA GLY A 59 -4.53 -3.45 13.65
C GLY A 59 -4.65 -3.37 12.12
N ASN A 60 -4.91 -2.18 11.56
CA ASN A 60 -5.10 -1.97 10.12
C ASN A 60 -4.19 -0.91 9.51
N GLU A 61 -3.28 -0.36 10.29
CA GLU A 61 -2.27 0.61 9.84
C GLU A 61 -0.90 0.21 10.35
N LEU A 62 0.11 0.29 9.49
CA LEU A 62 1.51 0.09 9.84
C LEU A 62 2.32 1.33 9.50
N PHE A 63 3.20 1.71 10.42
CA PHE A 63 4.20 2.75 10.24
C PHE A 63 5.59 2.14 10.33
N PHE A 64 6.48 2.61 9.47
CA PHE A 64 7.86 2.19 9.44
C PHE A 64 8.77 3.38 9.71
N MET A 65 9.60 3.26 10.74
CA MET A 65 10.57 4.26 11.15
C MET A 65 11.98 3.74 10.91
N LEU A 66 12.90 4.64 10.55
CA LEU A 66 14.34 4.39 10.50
C LEU A 66 15.01 5.42 11.40
N GLY A 67 15.32 5.02 12.63
CA GLY A 67 15.68 5.99 13.68
C GLY A 67 14.53 6.96 13.95
N ASP A 68 14.80 8.25 13.82
CA ASP A 68 13.79 9.29 14.01
C ASP A 68 13.01 9.62 12.71
N ASP A 69 13.38 9.00 11.59
CA ASP A 69 12.78 9.28 10.30
C ASP A 69 11.56 8.37 10.05
N PHE A 70 10.43 8.99 9.72
CA PHE A 70 9.25 8.30 9.19
C PHE A 70 9.47 7.97 7.71
N VAL A 71 9.50 6.68 7.36
CA VAL A 71 9.90 6.26 6.01
C VAL A 71 8.76 5.73 5.16
N ALA A 72 7.78 5.04 5.76
CA ALA A 72 6.68 4.46 5.01
C ALA A 72 5.43 4.23 5.86
N TYR A 73 4.28 4.19 5.18
CA TYR A 73 2.98 3.92 5.77
C TYR A 73 2.19 2.93 4.91
N TYR A 74 1.48 2.03 5.56
CA TYR A 74 0.65 1.03 4.93
C TYR A 74 -0.68 0.87 5.67
N ARG A 75 -1.80 1.10 4.97
CA ARG A 75 -3.15 0.83 5.47
C ARG A 75 -3.77 -0.33 4.70
N TYR A 76 -4.45 -1.20 5.43
CA TYR A 76 -5.00 -2.43 4.90
C TYR A 76 -6.27 -2.87 5.63
N GLU A 77 -6.98 -3.81 5.05
CA GLU A 77 -8.06 -4.57 5.68
C GLU A 77 -7.82 -6.05 5.44
N ILE A 78 -8.17 -6.88 6.41
CA ILE A 78 -8.10 -8.34 6.28
C ILE A 78 -9.52 -8.89 6.23
N ASP A 79 -9.84 -9.65 5.18
CA ASP A 79 -11.14 -10.30 5.02
C ASP A 79 -11.23 -11.64 5.76
N ASP A 80 -12.41 -12.24 5.78
CA ASP A 80 -12.68 -13.53 6.45
C ASP A 80 -11.85 -14.70 5.88
N ARG A 81 -11.25 -14.54 4.71
CA ARG A 81 -10.36 -15.52 4.06
C ARG A 81 -8.88 -15.26 4.34
N ASN A 82 -8.58 -14.31 5.22
CA ASN A 82 -7.23 -13.82 5.51
C ASN A 82 -6.50 -13.20 4.30
N VAL A 83 -7.23 -12.63 3.35
CA VAL A 83 -6.66 -11.82 2.28
C VAL A 83 -6.46 -10.40 2.81
N CYS A 84 -5.24 -9.90 2.69
CA CYS A 84 -4.90 -8.53 3.03
C CYS A 84 -5.19 -7.61 1.83
N HIS A 85 -6.21 -6.76 1.96
CA HIS A 85 -6.58 -5.77 0.96
C HIS A 85 -5.85 -4.46 1.22
N THR A 86 -4.99 -4.06 0.31
CA THR A 86 -4.30 -2.78 0.37
C THR A 86 -5.30 -1.64 0.21
N LYS A 87 -5.28 -0.67 1.12
CA LYS A 87 -6.12 0.53 1.06
C LYS A 87 -5.30 1.78 0.77
N MET A 88 -4.08 1.84 1.28
CA MET A 88 -3.19 2.96 1.04
C MET A 88 -1.74 2.59 1.29
N THR A 89 -0.89 3.18 0.49
CA THR A 89 0.56 3.12 0.64
C THR A 89 1.15 4.52 0.56
N TRP A 90 2.16 4.79 1.37
CA TRP A 90 2.93 6.02 1.27
C TRP A 90 4.40 5.74 1.55
N ASN A 91 5.27 6.45 0.87
CA ASN A 91 6.71 6.36 1.04
C ASN A 91 7.31 7.77 1.05
N HIS A 92 8.15 8.05 2.02
CA HIS A 92 8.80 9.34 2.12
C HIS A 92 9.71 9.59 0.90
N LYS A 93 9.68 10.81 0.37
CA LYS A 93 10.44 11.19 -0.85
C LYS A 93 11.95 10.97 -0.74
N ASN A 94 12.50 11.12 0.47
CA ASN A 94 13.93 10.92 0.73
C ASN A 94 14.31 9.44 0.90
N HIS A 95 13.31 8.54 0.96
CA HIS A 95 13.47 7.09 1.14
C HIS A 95 12.84 6.31 -0.03
N GLN A 96 13.04 6.81 -1.27
CA GLN A 96 12.49 6.17 -2.47
C GLN A 96 13.00 4.72 -2.60
N GLY A 97 12.09 3.81 -2.94
CA GLY A 97 12.39 2.38 -3.06
C GLY A 97 12.26 1.59 -1.75
N THR A 98 12.26 2.24 -0.59
CA THR A 98 12.10 1.57 0.71
C THR A 98 10.78 0.80 0.79
N PHE A 99 9.67 1.39 0.32
CA PHE A 99 8.37 0.72 0.36
C PHE A 99 8.33 -0.55 -0.50
N LEU A 100 9.01 -0.58 -1.65
CA LEU A 100 9.12 -1.77 -2.49
C LEU A 100 9.79 -2.93 -1.71
N LYS A 101 10.87 -2.62 -0.99
CA LYS A 101 11.56 -3.59 -0.13
C LYS A 101 10.68 -4.06 1.02
N LEU A 102 10.06 -3.12 1.75
CA LEU A 102 9.16 -3.45 2.85
C LEU A 102 7.97 -4.29 2.37
N PHE A 103 7.42 -3.99 1.20
CA PHE A 103 6.33 -4.76 0.62
C PHE A 103 6.76 -6.19 0.27
N GLY A 104 7.86 -6.34 -0.45
CA GLY A 104 8.36 -7.65 -0.89
C GLY A 104 8.91 -8.52 0.24
N GLU A 105 9.63 -7.94 1.20
CA GLU A 105 10.39 -8.70 2.19
C GLU A 105 9.73 -8.74 3.59
N TYR A 106 8.78 -7.85 3.87
CA TYR A 106 8.06 -7.84 5.14
C TYR A 106 6.56 -8.08 4.99
N LEU A 107 5.84 -7.29 4.16
CA LEU A 107 4.39 -7.37 4.08
C LEU A 107 3.90 -8.66 3.43
N ILE A 108 4.49 -9.08 2.30
CA ILE A 108 4.10 -10.33 1.64
C ILE A 108 4.36 -11.54 2.54
N PRO A 109 5.54 -11.72 3.17
CA PRO A 109 5.77 -12.80 4.12
C PRO A 109 4.85 -12.77 5.34
N LYS A 110 4.48 -11.56 5.81
CA LYS A 110 3.58 -11.38 6.97
C LYS A 110 2.15 -11.80 6.66
N PHE A 111 1.59 -11.32 5.56
CA PHE A 111 0.17 -11.50 5.23
C PHE A 111 -0.11 -12.71 4.34
N LYS A 112 0.89 -13.23 3.63
CA LYS A 112 0.83 -14.39 2.72
C LYS A 112 0.05 -14.16 1.44
N ILE A 113 -1.06 -13.43 1.49
CA ILE A 113 -1.90 -13.07 0.35
C ILE A 113 -2.21 -11.58 0.48
N ILE A 114 -1.80 -10.80 -0.52
CA ILE A 114 -2.08 -9.36 -0.59
C ILE A 114 -2.77 -9.06 -1.92
N GLU A 115 -3.88 -8.35 -1.84
CA GLU A 115 -4.62 -7.81 -2.98
C GLU A 115 -4.44 -6.29 -3.03
N SER A 116 -4.23 -5.74 -4.22
CA SER A 116 -4.14 -4.28 -4.42
C SER A 116 -5.49 -3.62 -4.20
N ASP A 117 -5.48 -2.29 -4.04
CA ASP A 117 -6.68 -1.48 -4.14
C ASP A 117 -7.31 -1.60 -5.54
N ASP A 118 -8.62 -1.41 -5.62
CA ASP A 118 -9.39 -1.30 -6.86
C ASP A 118 -9.24 0.08 -7.54
N MET A 119 -8.56 1.00 -6.88
CA MET A 119 -8.16 2.31 -7.41
C MET A 119 -6.64 2.45 -7.43
N MET A 120 -6.07 2.31 -8.62
CA MET A 120 -4.62 2.26 -8.77
C MET A 120 -4.06 3.56 -9.32
N THR A 121 -3.06 4.13 -8.64
CA THR A 121 -2.26 5.23 -9.17
C THR A 121 -1.21 4.72 -10.17
N PRO A 122 -0.69 5.57 -11.07
CA PRO A 122 0.45 5.19 -11.90
C PRO A 122 1.67 4.74 -11.08
N GLN A 123 1.88 5.34 -9.92
CA GLN A 123 2.95 4.96 -8.99
C GLN A 123 2.73 3.56 -8.39
N ALA A 124 1.49 3.27 -7.96
CA ALA A 124 1.14 1.94 -7.45
C ALA A 124 1.27 0.87 -8.54
N PHE A 125 0.82 1.15 -9.75
CA PHE A 125 0.98 0.27 -10.91
C PHE A 125 2.47 -0.02 -11.19
N SER A 126 3.31 1.03 -11.21
CA SER A 126 4.76 0.88 -11.38
C SER A 126 5.40 0.07 -10.25
N MET A 127 4.91 0.22 -9.03
CA MET A 127 5.37 -0.58 -7.89
C MET A 127 5.07 -2.07 -8.10
N TRP A 128 3.84 -2.42 -8.49
CA TRP A 128 3.47 -3.81 -8.79
C TRP A 128 4.30 -4.40 -9.92
N GLN A 129 4.56 -3.63 -10.97
CA GLN A 129 5.46 -4.02 -12.06
C GLN A 129 6.87 -4.37 -11.54
N LYS A 130 7.41 -3.52 -10.67
CA LYS A 130 8.73 -3.74 -10.06
C LYS A 130 8.72 -4.94 -9.11
N LEU A 131 7.65 -5.16 -8.34
CA LEU A 131 7.49 -6.34 -7.48
C LEU A 131 7.58 -7.63 -8.30
N ILE A 132 6.80 -7.74 -9.38
CA ILE A 132 6.77 -8.90 -10.27
C ILE A 132 8.16 -9.17 -10.89
N GLY A 133 8.89 -8.12 -11.26
CA GLY A 133 10.21 -8.25 -11.85
C GLY A 133 11.34 -8.55 -10.85
N HIS A 134 11.17 -8.17 -9.59
CA HIS A 134 12.23 -8.27 -8.58
C HIS A 134 12.07 -9.47 -7.64
N TYR A 135 10.84 -9.77 -7.22
CA TYR A 135 10.53 -10.87 -6.30
C TYR A 135 9.86 -12.04 -7.03
N THR A 136 10.65 -12.75 -7.83
CA THR A 136 10.18 -13.81 -8.74
C THR A 136 9.76 -15.11 -8.04
N ASP A 137 10.05 -15.26 -6.76
CA ASP A 137 9.67 -16.43 -5.94
C ASP A 137 8.20 -16.41 -5.52
N TYR A 138 7.52 -15.25 -5.64
CA TYR A 138 6.10 -15.12 -5.37
C TYR A 138 5.26 -15.35 -6.63
N LYS A 139 4.00 -15.71 -6.42
CA LYS A 139 3.04 -15.87 -7.51
C LYS A 139 2.16 -14.63 -7.62
N TYR A 140 2.03 -14.11 -8.82
CA TYR A 140 1.28 -12.89 -9.10
C TYR A 140 0.12 -13.17 -10.04
N TYR A 141 -0.97 -12.46 -9.84
CA TYR A 141 -2.20 -12.60 -10.63
C TYR A 141 -2.83 -11.24 -10.88
N VAL A 142 -3.54 -11.13 -12.01
CA VAL A 142 -4.64 -10.17 -12.16
C VAL A 142 -5.92 -10.90 -11.79
N LYS A 143 -6.65 -10.38 -10.81
CA LYS A 143 -7.91 -10.90 -10.34
C LYS A 143 -9.05 -10.06 -10.91
N THR A 144 -10.04 -10.70 -11.53
CA THR A 144 -11.28 -10.07 -12.00
C THR A 144 -12.45 -10.92 -11.54
N GLY A 145 -13.20 -10.44 -10.54
CA GLY A 145 -14.19 -11.28 -9.85
C GLY A 145 -13.53 -12.52 -9.24
N ASP A 146 -13.94 -13.71 -9.66
CA ASP A 146 -13.37 -14.98 -9.21
C ASP A 146 -12.27 -15.52 -10.16
N GLU A 147 -12.04 -14.85 -11.29
CA GLU A 147 -11.01 -15.23 -12.24
C GLU A 147 -9.64 -14.74 -11.79
N LEU A 148 -8.65 -15.64 -11.81
CA LEU A 148 -7.25 -15.36 -11.53
C LEU A 148 -6.42 -15.64 -12.79
N ILE A 149 -5.83 -14.59 -13.36
CA ILE A 149 -4.94 -14.70 -14.52
C ILE A 149 -3.50 -14.58 -14.01
N PRO A 150 -2.67 -15.63 -14.10
CA PRO A 150 -1.29 -15.58 -13.63
C PRO A 150 -0.46 -14.61 -14.47
N ILE A 151 0.50 -13.95 -13.83
CA ILE A 151 1.47 -13.06 -14.45
C ILE A 151 2.87 -13.52 -14.04
N ASP A 152 3.65 -13.95 -15.02
CA ASP A 152 5.02 -14.43 -14.82
C ASP A 152 6.08 -13.39 -15.25
N ASN A 153 5.65 -12.34 -15.96
CA ASN A 153 6.53 -11.36 -16.56
C ASN A 153 6.02 -9.92 -16.29
N PRO A 154 6.86 -9.01 -15.78
CA PRO A 154 6.47 -7.62 -15.52
C PRO A 154 6.00 -6.87 -16.78
N TYR A 155 6.43 -7.27 -17.98
CA TYR A 155 5.98 -6.66 -19.24
C TYR A 155 4.53 -7.02 -19.59
N GLU A 156 4.03 -8.16 -19.13
CA GLU A 156 2.64 -8.58 -19.36
C GLU A 156 1.63 -7.69 -18.63
N VAL A 157 2.08 -7.02 -17.56
CA VAL A 157 1.25 -6.10 -16.77
C VAL A 157 0.62 -5.01 -17.64
N HIS A 158 1.32 -4.53 -18.66
CA HIS A 158 0.79 -3.53 -19.59
C HIS A 158 -0.45 -4.01 -20.34
N ASN A 159 -0.58 -5.31 -20.59
CA ASN A 159 -1.74 -5.88 -21.27
C ASN A 159 -3.03 -5.78 -20.45
N TYR A 160 -2.89 -5.51 -19.15
CA TYR A 160 -3.99 -5.40 -18.20
C TYR A 160 -4.25 -3.96 -17.73
N SER A 161 -3.53 -2.97 -18.28
CA SER A 161 -3.64 -1.57 -17.88
C SER A 161 -5.06 -1.02 -17.94
N GLU A 162 -5.83 -1.38 -18.98
CA GLU A 162 -7.23 -1.00 -19.12
C GLU A 162 -8.13 -1.67 -18.08
N LYS A 163 -7.88 -2.96 -17.78
CA LYS A 163 -8.65 -3.71 -16.77
C LYS A 163 -8.38 -3.21 -15.36
N LEU A 164 -7.15 -2.80 -15.10
CA LEU A 164 -6.72 -2.27 -13.80
C LEU A 164 -7.11 -0.79 -13.62
N ALA A 165 -7.66 -0.17 -14.65
CA ALA A 165 -8.19 1.21 -14.64
C ALA A 165 -7.29 2.20 -13.89
N ILE A 166 -6.06 2.37 -14.37
CA ILE A 166 -5.12 3.32 -13.81
C ILE A 166 -5.77 4.71 -13.77
N ASN A 167 -5.84 5.32 -12.59
CA ASN A 167 -6.56 6.56 -12.27
C ASN A 167 -8.11 6.47 -12.28
N GLY A 168 -8.67 5.27 -12.14
CA GLY A 168 -10.11 5.07 -12.00
C GLY A 168 -10.43 3.79 -11.23
N LYS A 169 -11.71 3.61 -10.84
CA LYS A 169 -12.15 2.38 -10.18
C LYS A 169 -12.18 1.22 -11.18
N SER A 170 -11.58 0.10 -10.81
CA SER A 170 -11.52 -1.12 -11.62
C SER A 170 -12.32 -2.25 -10.99
N ASN A 171 -12.76 -3.20 -11.84
CA ASN A 171 -13.23 -4.51 -11.39
C ASN A 171 -12.09 -5.53 -11.26
N SER A 172 -10.86 -5.11 -11.52
CA SER A 172 -9.67 -5.96 -11.48
C SER A 172 -8.65 -5.39 -10.51
N THR A 173 -7.94 -6.28 -9.84
CA THR A 173 -6.88 -5.97 -8.87
C THR A 173 -5.65 -6.82 -9.15
N PHE A 174 -4.50 -6.42 -8.65
CA PHE A 174 -3.36 -7.32 -8.52
C PHE A 174 -3.50 -8.17 -7.27
N LEU A 175 -3.04 -9.42 -7.33
CA LEU A 175 -2.95 -10.31 -6.19
C LEU A 175 -1.57 -10.97 -6.18
N VAL A 176 -0.95 -11.03 -5.01
CA VAL A 176 0.32 -11.75 -4.78
C VAL A 176 0.14 -12.79 -3.68
N THR A 177 0.76 -13.96 -3.87
CA THR A 177 0.83 -15.03 -2.85
C THR A 177 2.26 -15.55 -2.71
N VAL A 178 2.57 -16.04 -1.51
CA VAL A 178 3.80 -16.81 -1.26
C VAL A 178 3.69 -18.22 -1.79
#